data_3b175d928810877597d883660023ebe7
#
_entry.id   3b175d928810877597d883660023ebe7
#
_cell.length_a   1.000
_cell.length_b   1.000
_cell.length_c   1.000
_cell.angle_alpha   90.00
_cell.angle_beta   90.00
_cell.angle_gamma   90.00
#
_symmetry.space_group_name_H-M   'P 1'
#
loop_
_entity.id
_entity.type
_entity.pdbx_description
1 polymer ?
#
loop_
_entity_poly.entity_id
_entity_poly.type
_entity_poly.pdbx_seq_one_letter_code
_entity_poly.pdbx_strand_id
1 'polypeptide(L)'
;MESSREFIKARRFDEHRFSALPLEGDNAPVMACQALATPEDAARDDVYPGWASGVMELPMGAVKGSESTGSLTMIFFVSSGQPLSVELALYPSDGTVVVDADESRAVRFQFSPGDQFYVSPNNTYRLENRSTTQPAKLFFCMLRPVADEDDEDD
;
A
#
# COMPACT_ATOMS: atom_id res chain seq x y z
N MET A 1 33.92 -8.26 -9.00
CA MET A 1 32.53 -8.32 -9.43
C MET A 1 31.67 -7.43 -8.58
N GLU A 2 31.29 -6.33 -9.15
CA GLU A 2 30.59 -5.28 -8.44
C GLU A 2 29.14 -5.64 -8.14
N SER A 3 28.54 -6.52 -8.93
CA SER A 3 27.14 -6.93 -8.76
C SER A 3 26.87 -7.66 -7.44
N SER A 4 27.90 -8.29 -6.84
CA SER A 4 27.73 -8.97 -5.57
C SER A 4 27.55 -8.02 -4.39
N ARG A 5 27.89 -6.77 -4.56
CA ARG A 5 27.78 -5.78 -3.48
C ARG A 5 26.38 -5.23 -3.31
N GLU A 6 25.49 -5.51 -4.24
CA GLU A 6 24.14 -4.97 -4.25
C GLU A 6 23.07 -5.93 -3.77
N PHE A 7 23.46 -7.09 -3.23
CA PHE A 7 22.49 -8.03 -2.70
C PHE A 7 21.74 -7.52 -1.49
N ILE A 8 22.32 -6.57 -0.77
CA ILE A 8 21.70 -6.03 0.41
C ILE A 8 21.63 -4.52 0.29
N LYS A 9 20.42 -3.99 0.29
CA LYS A 9 20.16 -2.57 0.46
C LYS A 9 19.32 -2.40 1.70
N ALA A 10 19.58 -1.34 2.45
CA ALA A 10 18.82 -1.03 3.63
C ALA A 10 18.50 0.46 3.64
N ARG A 11 17.34 0.80 4.16
CA ARG A 11 16.96 2.18 4.43
C ARG A 11 16.65 2.28 5.91
N ARG A 12 17.41 3.10 6.63
CA ARG A 12 17.16 3.33 8.05
C ARG A 12 15.94 4.23 8.22
N PHE A 13 15.27 4.10 9.33
CA PHE A 13 14.06 4.87 9.59
C PHE A 13 14.31 6.38 9.52
N ASP A 14 15.43 6.84 10.04
CA ASP A 14 15.79 8.26 10.01
C ASP A 14 16.09 8.79 8.61
N GLU A 15 16.30 7.90 7.65
CA GLU A 15 16.52 8.27 6.24
C GLU A 15 15.20 8.37 5.46
N HIS A 16 14.09 7.97 6.03
CA HIS A 16 12.80 8.04 5.35
C HIS A 16 12.39 9.49 5.09
N ARG A 17 11.90 9.75 3.89
CA ARG A 17 11.38 11.06 3.49
C ARG A 17 9.89 10.95 3.25
N PHE A 18 9.14 11.26 4.29
CA PHE A 18 7.68 11.16 4.26
C PHE A 18 7.08 12.31 3.46
N SER A 19 6.05 12.00 2.69
CA SER A 19 5.23 12.96 1.97
C SER A 19 3.77 12.76 2.34
N ALA A 20 3.02 13.87 2.37
CA ALA A 20 1.60 13.81 2.64
C ALA A 20 0.85 13.27 1.43
N LEU A 21 -0.06 12.32 1.67
CA LEU A 21 -1.03 11.88 0.66
C LEU A 21 -2.18 12.87 0.60
N PRO A 22 -2.96 12.87 -0.50
CA PRO A 22 -4.11 13.77 -0.60
C PRO A 22 -5.06 13.61 0.59
N LEU A 23 -5.49 14.74 1.14
CA LEU A 23 -6.41 14.77 2.27
C LEU A 23 -7.81 14.34 1.85
N GLU A 24 -8.47 13.64 2.75
CA GLU A 24 -9.90 13.40 2.68
C GLU A 24 -10.53 14.03 3.93
N GLY A 25 -11.33 15.07 3.74
CA GLY A 25 -11.95 15.79 4.85
C GLY A 25 -10.97 16.69 5.60
N ASP A 26 -11.25 16.91 6.88
CA ASP A 26 -10.50 17.83 7.74
C ASP A 26 -9.46 17.11 8.62
N ASN A 27 -9.23 15.83 8.36
CA ASN A 27 -8.29 15.05 9.17
C ASN A 27 -6.85 15.35 8.79
N ALA A 28 -5.93 15.06 9.72
CA ALA A 28 -4.51 15.17 9.44
C ALA A 28 -4.14 14.25 8.27
N PRO A 29 -3.18 14.66 7.41
CA PRO A 29 -2.84 13.85 6.24
C PRO A 29 -2.16 12.55 6.62
N VAL A 30 -2.45 11.51 5.84
CA VAL A 30 -1.68 10.28 5.87
C VAL A 30 -0.31 10.57 5.27
N MET A 31 0.74 10.14 5.96
CA MET A 31 2.10 10.32 5.51
C MET A 31 2.66 9.00 4.97
N ALA A 32 3.29 9.04 3.82
CA ALA A 32 3.84 7.83 3.22
C ALA A 32 5.26 8.08 2.69
N CYS A 33 6.04 7.04 2.69
CA CYS A 33 7.41 7.05 2.21
C CYS A 33 7.74 5.74 1.52
N GLN A 34 8.33 5.83 0.31
CA GLN A 34 8.93 4.66 -0.33
C GLN A 34 10.33 4.45 0.24
N ALA A 35 10.59 3.27 0.77
CA ALA A 35 11.89 2.95 1.36
C ALA A 35 12.79 2.22 0.38
N LEU A 36 12.29 1.18 -0.24
CA LEU A 36 13.06 0.33 -1.14
C LEU A 36 12.26 0.04 -2.40
N ALA A 37 12.96 -0.26 -3.48
CA ALA A 37 12.33 -0.68 -4.74
C ALA A 37 13.24 -1.64 -5.47
N THR A 38 12.67 -2.41 -6.40
CA THR A 38 13.46 -3.25 -7.30
C THR A 38 14.45 -2.38 -8.07
N PRO A 39 15.73 -2.75 -8.12
CA PRO A 39 16.69 -2.04 -8.96
C PRO A 39 16.24 -2.04 -10.42
N GLU A 40 16.52 -0.96 -11.14
CA GLU A 40 16.12 -0.83 -12.56
C GLU A 40 16.64 -1.98 -13.42
N ASP A 41 17.85 -2.44 -13.15
CA ASP A 41 18.46 -3.53 -13.91
C ASP A 41 17.72 -4.86 -13.71
N ALA A 42 17.24 -5.12 -12.51
CA ALA A 42 16.48 -6.32 -12.20
C ALA A 42 15.05 -6.25 -12.75
N ALA A 43 14.49 -5.04 -12.85
CA ALA A 43 13.13 -4.85 -13.36
C ALA A 43 13.01 -5.12 -14.86
N ARG A 44 14.13 -5.20 -15.58
CA ARG A 44 14.15 -5.55 -17.01
C ARG A 44 14.14 -7.03 -17.28
N ASP A 45 14.45 -7.81 -16.25
CA ASP A 45 14.41 -9.26 -16.36
C ASP A 45 12.99 -9.74 -16.08
N ASP A 46 12.40 -10.43 -17.05
CA ASP A 46 11.06 -11.00 -16.91
C ASP A 46 10.94 -11.99 -15.77
N VAL A 47 12.05 -12.33 -15.15
CA VAL A 47 12.12 -13.27 -14.03
C VAL A 47 11.82 -12.60 -12.70
N TYR A 48 11.98 -11.28 -12.62
CA TYR A 48 11.79 -10.53 -11.38
C TYR A 48 10.63 -9.56 -11.51
N PRO A 49 9.49 -9.84 -10.86
CA PRO A 49 8.44 -8.84 -10.82
C PRO A 49 8.92 -7.59 -10.09
N GLY A 50 8.53 -6.43 -10.57
CA GLY A 50 8.87 -5.19 -9.91
C GLY A 50 8.17 -5.10 -8.55
N TRP A 51 8.87 -4.56 -7.56
CA TRP A 51 8.30 -4.33 -6.24
C TRP A 51 8.83 -3.02 -5.67
N ALA A 52 8.06 -2.46 -4.74
CA ALA A 52 8.48 -1.32 -3.94
C ALA A 52 7.92 -1.50 -2.54
N SER A 53 8.67 -1.09 -1.54
CA SER A 53 8.21 -1.14 -0.16
C SER A 53 8.32 0.22 0.50
N GLY A 54 7.53 0.43 1.54
CA GLY A 54 7.55 1.69 2.24
C GLY A 54 6.83 1.64 3.57
N VAL A 55 6.67 2.80 4.14
CA VAL A 55 6.04 3.01 5.43
C VAL A 55 4.93 4.04 5.26
N MET A 56 3.80 3.78 5.89
CA MET A 56 2.67 4.70 5.92
C MET A 56 2.31 4.99 7.37
N GLU A 57 2.13 6.25 7.68
CA GLU A 57 1.69 6.68 9.00
C GLU A 57 0.30 7.31 8.87
N LEU A 58 -0.64 6.78 9.67
CA LEU A 58 -2.00 7.30 9.74
C LEU A 58 -2.18 7.97 11.10
N PRO A 59 -2.19 9.31 11.14
CA PRO A 59 -2.56 10.01 12.38
C PRO A 59 -3.93 9.59 12.89
N MET A 60 -4.25 9.97 14.11
CA MET A 60 -5.57 9.69 14.70
C MET A 60 -6.67 10.21 13.79
N GLY A 61 -7.63 9.34 13.45
CA GLY A 61 -8.75 9.68 12.61
C GLY A 61 -8.42 9.91 11.13
N ALA A 62 -7.17 9.72 10.74
CA ALA A 62 -6.76 9.98 9.36
C ALA A 62 -7.32 8.93 8.39
N VAL A 63 -7.61 9.38 7.18
CA VAL A 63 -8.18 8.54 6.13
C VAL A 63 -7.29 8.62 4.90
N LYS A 64 -6.84 7.46 4.43
CA LYS A 64 -6.29 7.34 3.09
C LYS A 64 -7.47 7.09 2.16
N GLY A 65 -7.79 8.07 1.34
CA GLY A 65 -8.95 8.03 0.46
C GLY A 65 -8.93 6.86 -0.51
N SER A 66 -10.08 6.61 -1.10
CA SER A 66 -10.28 5.49 -2.02
C SER A 66 -9.31 5.53 -3.19
N GLU A 67 -8.69 4.40 -3.48
CA GLU A 67 -7.73 4.26 -4.56
C GLU A 67 -7.81 2.86 -5.14
N SER A 68 -7.67 2.76 -6.46
CA SER A 68 -7.56 1.45 -7.12
C SER A 68 -6.13 0.94 -7.04
N THR A 69 -5.98 -0.37 -6.80
CA THR A 69 -4.67 -1.01 -6.88
C THR A 69 -4.16 -1.09 -8.33
N GLY A 70 -5.04 -0.94 -9.32
CA GLY A 70 -4.67 -1.14 -10.71
C GLY A 70 -4.14 -2.54 -10.93
N SER A 71 -2.98 -2.67 -11.56
CA SER A 71 -2.34 -3.98 -11.81
C SER A 71 -1.51 -4.48 -10.63
N LEU A 72 -1.40 -3.70 -9.57
CA LEU A 72 -0.53 -4.03 -8.43
C LEU A 72 -1.24 -4.90 -7.41
N THR A 73 -0.47 -5.74 -6.71
CA THR A 73 -0.89 -6.31 -5.44
C THR A 73 -0.27 -5.47 -4.33
N MET A 74 -1.08 -5.06 -3.38
CA MET A 74 -0.62 -4.29 -2.23
C MET A 74 -0.63 -5.18 -1.00
N ILE A 75 0.51 -5.31 -0.33
CA ILE A 75 0.62 -6.04 0.93
C ILE A 75 0.87 -5.04 2.04
N PHE A 76 0.13 -5.19 3.13
CA PHE A 76 0.24 -4.31 4.30
C PHE A 76 0.53 -5.12 5.56
N PHE A 77 1.32 -4.54 6.43
CA PHE A 77 1.58 -5.07 7.76
C PHE A 77 1.37 -3.94 8.76
N VAL A 78 0.48 -4.16 9.73
CA VAL A 78 0.22 -3.17 10.78
C VAL A 78 1.30 -3.31 11.84
N SER A 79 2.15 -2.30 11.95
CA SER A 79 3.30 -2.32 12.85
C SER A 79 2.94 -1.82 14.25
N SER A 80 2.16 -0.72 14.33
CA SER A 80 1.80 -0.13 15.60
C SER A 80 0.44 0.56 15.50
N GLY A 81 -0.20 0.75 16.63
CA GLY A 81 -1.50 1.41 16.73
C GLY A 81 -2.34 0.81 17.82
N GLN A 82 -3.55 1.32 17.95
CA GLN A 82 -4.53 0.77 18.86
C GLN A 82 -5.11 -0.53 18.28
N PRO A 83 -5.36 -1.57 19.08
CA PRO A 83 -5.98 -2.80 18.57
C PRO A 83 -7.29 -2.51 17.84
N LEU A 84 -7.47 -3.16 16.67
CA LEU A 84 -8.66 -3.08 15.81
C LEU A 84 -8.95 -1.67 15.30
N SER A 85 -7.96 -0.78 15.27
CA SER A 85 -8.17 0.61 14.84
C SER A 85 -7.96 0.85 13.35
N VAL A 86 -7.20 -0.01 12.68
CA VAL A 86 -6.95 0.15 11.25
C VAL A 86 -8.07 -0.52 10.48
N GLU A 87 -8.87 0.28 9.79
CA GLU A 87 -9.99 -0.23 9.00
C GLU A 87 -9.66 -0.21 7.51
N LEU A 88 -9.82 -1.35 6.86
CA LEU A 88 -9.76 -1.49 5.42
C LEU A 88 -11.18 -1.59 4.89
N ALA A 89 -11.54 -0.72 3.97
CA ALA A 89 -12.80 -0.81 3.23
C ALA A 89 -12.50 -1.22 1.79
N LEU A 90 -13.12 -2.29 1.34
CA LEU A 90 -13.04 -2.75 -0.05
C LEU A 90 -14.37 -2.47 -0.73
N TYR A 91 -14.30 -1.83 -1.89
CA TYR A 91 -15.48 -1.48 -2.67
C TYR A 91 -15.68 -2.49 -3.80
N PRO A 92 -16.94 -2.80 -4.14
CA PRO A 92 -17.19 -3.71 -5.23
C PRO A 92 -16.56 -3.19 -6.51
N SER A 93 -15.83 -4.07 -7.22
CA SER A 93 -15.25 -3.74 -8.51
C SER A 93 -16.10 -4.41 -9.59
N ASP A 94 -16.69 -3.60 -10.46
CA ASP A 94 -17.41 -4.09 -11.64
C ASP A 94 -16.62 -3.83 -12.92
N GLY A 95 -15.34 -3.49 -12.78
CA GLY A 95 -14.48 -3.18 -13.91
C GLY A 95 -14.55 -1.73 -14.36
N THR A 96 -15.38 -0.91 -13.73
CA THR A 96 -15.45 0.51 -14.04
C THR A 96 -14.59 1.31 -13.06
N VAL A 97 -14.17 2.50 -13.51
CA VAL A 97 -13.47 3.43 -12.63
C VAL A 97 -14.47 3.96 -11.62
N VAL A 98 -14.22 3.69 -10.34
CA VAL A 98 -15.09 4.18 -9.27
C VAL A 98 -14.75 5.64 -9.02
N VAL A 99 -15.61 6.54 -9.48
CA VAL A 99 -15.45 7.97 -9.26
C VAL A 99 -15.94 8.35 -7.85
N ASP A 100 -17.04 7.72 -7.42
CA ASP A 100 -17.61 7.89 -6.09
C ASP A 100 -17.80 6.51 -5.46
N ALA A 101 -16.94 6.17 -4.51
CA ALA A 101 -17.07 4.90 -3.80
C ALA A 101 -18.34 4.91 -2.94
N ASP A 102 -19.21 3.93 -3.19
CA ASP A 102 -20.44 3.77 -2.40
C ASP A 102 -20.12 3.13 -1.07
N GLU A 103 -20.04 3.93 -0.02
CA GLU A 103 -19.70 3.51 1.34
C GLU A 103 -20.64 2.41 1.87
N SER A 104 -21.90 2.42 1.44
CA SER A 104 -22.88 1.43 1.91
C SER A 104 -22.61 0.04 1.37
N ARG A 105 -21.85 -0.09 0.29
CA ARG A 105 -21.53 -1.36 -0.35
C ARG A 105 -20.13 -1.88 0.01
N ALA A 106 -19.38 -1.13 0.80
CA ALA A 106 -18.02 -1.51 1.17
C ALA A 106 -18.04 -2.71 2.13
N VAL A 107 -17.11 -3.62 1.91
CA VAL A 107 -16.82 -4.68 2.88
C VAL A 107 -15.68 -4.18 3.75
N ARG A 108 -15.84 -4.22 5.07
CA ARG A 108 -14.93 -3.60 6.02
C ARG A 108 -14.25 -4.64 6.89
N PHE A 109 -12.97 -4.43 7.13
CA PHE A 109 -12.14 -5.26 7.99
C PHE A 109 -11.42 -4.37 8.97
N GLN A 110 -11.20 -4.86 10.19
CA GLN A 110 -10.46 -4.15 11.22
C GLN A 110 -9.23 -4.95 11.60
N PHE A 111 -8.10 -4.26 11.71
CA PHE A 111 -6.81 -4.89 11.98
C PHE A 111 -6.13 -4.30 13.20
N SER A 112 -5.34 -5.13 13.86
CA SER A 112 -4.53 -4.81 15.03
C SER A 112 -3.04 -4.88 14.68
N PRO A 113 -2.16 -4.28 15.51
CA PRO A 113 -0.72 -4.47 15.33
C PRO A 113 -0.35 -5.94 15.24
N GLY A 114 0.50 -6.27 14.28
CA GLY A 114 0.89 -7.65 13.97
C GLY A 114 0.10 -8.28 12.83
N ASP A 115 -1.04 -7.73 12.49
CA ASP A 115 -1.85 -8.27 11.40
C ASP A 115 -1.27 -7.89 10.04
N GLN A 116 -1.48 -8.79 9.08
CA GLN A 116 -1.09 -8.57 7.70
C GLN A 116 -2.30 -8.80 6.80
N PHE A 117 -2.36 -8.03 5.73
CA PHE A 117 -3.41 -8.22 4.72
C PHE A 117 -2.88 -7.80 3.35
N TYR A 118 -3.56 -8.23 2.31
CA TYR A 118 -3.25 -7.77 0.97
C TYR A 118 -4.50 -7.37 0.23
N VAL A 119 -4.31 -6.49 -0.74
CA VAL A 119 -5.37 -6.06 -1.65
C VAL A 119 -4.95 -6.51 -3.05
N SER A 120 -5.79 -7.34 -3.68
CA SER A 120 -5.53 -7.89 -5.00
C SER A 120 -5.62 -6.82 -6.08
N PRO A 121 -5.06 -7.08 -7.27
CA PRO A 121 -5.20 -6.15 -8.39
C PRO A 121 -6.67 -5.84 -8.72
N ASN A 122 -6.89 -4.65 -9.25
CA ASN A 122 -8.19 -4.15 -9.71
C ASN A 122 -9.24 -4.06 -8.62
N ASN A 123 -8.81 -3.76 -7.39
CA ASN A 123 -9.71 -3.48 -6.29
C ASN A 123 -9.56 -2.03 -5.85
N THR A 124 -10.67 -1.43 -5.49
CA THR A 124 -10.69 -0.10 -4.88
C THR A 124 -10.76 -0.27 -3.37
N TYR A 125 -9.87 0.41 -2.66
CA TYR A 125 -9.77 0.28 -1.22
C TYR A 125 -9.56 1.64 -0.56
N ARG A 126 -9.86 1.69 0.73
CA ARG A 126 -9.71 2.87 1.58
C ARG A 126 -9.19 2.41 2.93
N LEU A 127 -8.25 3.14 3.50
CA LEU A 127 -7.73 2.87 4.84
C LEU A 127 -8.08 4.02 5.77
N GLU A 128 -8.44 3.69 7.00
CA GLU A 128 -8.74 4.67 8.02
C GLU A 128 -8.17 4.23 9.37
N ASN A 129 -7.58 5.17 10.09
CA ASN A 129 -7.26 4.94 11.49
C ASN A 129 -8.43 5.44 12.33
N ARG A 130 -9.17 4.52 12.90
CA ARG A 130 -10.36 4.84 13.70
C ARG A 130 -10.05 5.19 15.13
N SER A 131 -8.79 5.12 15.53
CA SER A 131 -8.39 5.52 16.88
C SER A 131 -8.46 7.02 17.06
N THR A 132 -8.96 7.46 18.20
CA THR A 132 -8.95 8.86 18.62
C THR A 132 -7.79 9.16 19.56
N THR A 133 -6.95 8.18 19.87
CA THR A 133 -5.90 8.31 20.90
C THR A 133 -4.51 7.99 20.39
N GLN A 134 -4.37 7.21 19.32
CA GLN A 134 -3.06 6.75 18.84
C GLN A 134 -2.95 6.81 17.33
N PRO A 135 -1.81 7.25 16.80
CA PRO A 135 -1.51 7.06 15.38
C PRO A 135 -1.27 5.59 15.08
N ALA A 136 -1.38 5.21 13.83
CA ALA A 136 -1.06 3.87 13.35
C ALA A 136 0.07 3.94 12.35
N LYS A 137 0.89 2.88 12.32
CA LYS A 137 1.97 2.75 11.35
C LYS A 137 1.83 1.41 10.63
N LEU A 138 1.95 1.46 9.31
CA LEU A 138 1.90 0.26 8.46
C LEU A 138 3.15 0.22 7.60
N PHE A 139 3.64 -0.99 7.38
CA PHE A 139 4.58 -1.23 6.30
C PHE A 139 3.80 -1.74 5.10
N PHE A 140 4.22 -1.35 3.90
CA PHE A 140 3.57 -1.81 2.69
C PHE A 140 4.59 -2.29 1.67
N CYS A 141 4.12 -3.18 0.80
CA CYS A 141 4.88 -3.64 -0.34
C CYS A 141 3.95 -3.66 -1.55
N MET A 142 4.38 -3.04 -2.64
CA MET A 142 3.67 -3.06 -3.92
C MET A 142 4.37 -4.04 -4.84
N LEU A 143 3.62 -4.99 -5.38
CA LEU A 143 4.14 -5.98 -6.30
C LEU A 143 3.52 -5.78 -7.68
N ARG A 144 4.37 -5.70 -8.70
CA ARG A 144 3.91 -5.66 -10.09
C ARG A 144 3.78 -7.09 -10.62
N PRO A 145 2.80 -7.36 -11.47
CA PRO A 145 2.71 -8.68 -12.09
C PRO A 145 3.87 -8.91 -13.06
N VAL A 146 4.22 -10.17 -13.23
CA VAL A 146 5.13 -10.56 -14.31
C VAL A 146 4.38 -10.36 -15.63
N ALA A 147 5.07 -9.83 -16.65
CA ALA A 147 4.49 -9.68 -17.98
C ALA A 147 4.04 -11.05 -18.51
N ASP A 148 2.77 -11.11 -18.97
CA ASP A 148 2.20 -12.34 -19.50
C ASP A 148 2.81 -12.63 -20.86
N GLU A 149 3.38 -13.83 -21.03
CA GLU A 149 3.93 -14.23 -22.32
C GLU A 149 2.87 -14.34 -23.40
N ASP A 150 1.61 -14.48 -23.02
CA ASP A 150 0.48 -14.58 -23.93
C ASP A 150 0.18 -13.28 -24.67
N ASP A 151 0.65 -12.15 -24.13
CA ASP A 151 0.46 -10.84 -24.77
C ASP A 151 1.36 -10.63 -26.00
N GLU A 152 2.32 -11.52 -26.24
CA GLU A 152 3.25 -11.42 -27.34
C GLU A 152 2.83 -12.21 -28.58
N ASP A 153 1.76 -13.00 -28.50
CA ASP A 153 1.36 -13.91 -29.56
C ASP A 153 0.31 -13.34 -30.52
N ASP A 154 0.27 -12.08 -30.66
CA ASP A 154 -0.65 -11.45 -31.64
C ASP A 154 0.03 -11.21 -33.00
#